data_36af23b8ff6be98b3f2007938d457f5c
#
_entry.id   36af23b8ff6be98b3f2007938d457f5c
#
_cell.length_a   1.000
_cell.length_b   1.000
_cell.length_c   1.000
_cell.angle_alpha   90.00
_cell.angle_beta   90.00
_cell.angle_gamma   90.00
#
_symmetry.space_group_name_H-M   'P 1'
#
loop_
_entity.id
_entity.type
_entity.pdbx_description
1 polymer ?
#
loop_
_entity_poly.entity_id
_entity_poly.type
_entity_poly.pdbx_seq_one_letter_code
_entity_poly.pdbx_strand_id
1 'polypeptide(L)'
;MSFSLLLLSCQKEGKTIATGDFGVTLNAELPELPVVEDSELQTRASSQYTVRIKWAKGDRLSVINLTTGKILGGSLTANSSGTKTTFSGALSGTVSEGDLIAYFYPAQGNEEEKDFTSMHIDMSTQGGTTGTVPICACSIVNASSDAFNDAYVSFSFAMSYIMIGLSDIPASTPIKSVTLTNVTESFDLTLNSSRTGFDFTTYTGNITLSPGSSASATGVKTVYAAVPASASMTRSVVLETGTSVFTTDFTSAKLNNGYAYNTNVSGFLSDDLSISDEHMKEYCLQHFDKDGNGKLSMVEVAGVTEFPDQTTYPIPSGVRRFDELEYFYSLTDLPSFSNRKHLQSITIPQQITQIPDEMFYGCTTLIKVTLRPVIPPVLGSNVFIGQTGMLTLVVPDEALDDYRAAEGWRDYFSLFKEESTDGDTSVDIEIEDEDSMKGEDADINL
;
A
#
# COMPACT_ATOMS: atom_id res chain seq x y z
N MET A 1 -54.14 30.62 -10.46
CA MET A 1 -53.42 30.69 -11.76
C MET A 1 -51.96 30.56 -11.47
N SER A 2 -51.45 29.35 -11.63
CA SER A 2 -50.02 29.03 -11.36
C SER A 2 -49.29 29.01 -12.73
N PHE A 3 -48.36 29.97 -12.89
CA PHE A 3 -47.53 29.99 -14.07
C PHE A 3 -46.34 29.04 -13.87
N SER A 4 -46.37 27.88 -14.48
CA SER A 4 -45.19 26.99 -14.65
C SER A 4 -44.29 27.58 -15.73
N LEU A 5 -43.15 28.10 -15.35
CA LEU A 5 -42.12 28.49 -16.27
C LEU A 5 -41.39 27.20 -16.72
N LEU A 6 -41.69 26.72 -17.90
CA LEU A 6 -40.86 25.72 -18.59
C LEU A 6 -39.55 26.44 -19.00
N LEU A 7 -38.48 26.19 -18.24
CA LEU A 7 -37.13 26.41 -18.75
C LEU A 7 -36.81 25.32 -19.75
N LEU A 8 -37.08 25.58 -21.03
CA LEU A 8 -36.39 24.88 -22.10
C LEU A 8 -34.92 25.26 -22.02
N SER A 9 -34.08 24.39 -21.48
CA SER A 9 -32.66 24.45 -21.73
C SER A 9 -32.45 24.10 -23.21
N CYS A 10 -32.28 25.12 -24.03
CA CYS A 10 -31.71 24.95 -25.35
C CYS A 10 -30.26 24.47 -25.15
N GLN A 11 -30.02 23.16 -25.07
CA GLN A 11 -28.72 22.60 -25.35
C GLN A 11 -28.42 22.96 -26.79
N LYS A 12 -27.48 23.89 -27.00
CA LYS A 12 -26.90 24.17 -28.28
C LYS A 12 -26.21 22.88 -28.70
N GLU A 13 -26.82 22.10 -29.61
CA GLU A 13 -26.13 20.95 -30.20
C GLU A 13 -24.84 21.49 -30.81
N GLY A 14 -23.70 21.07 -30.22
CA GLY A 14 -22.38 21.43 -30.72
C GLY A 14 -22.22 20.94 -32.16
N LYS A 15 -21.53 21.69 -32.99
CA LYS A 15 -21.21 21.26 -34.34
C LYS A 15 -20.39 19.97 -34.27
N THR A 16 -20.84 18.90 -34.92
CA THR A 16 -20.08 17.67 -35.07
C THR A 16 -18.77 17.96 -35.79
N ILE A 17 -17.64 17.60 -35.17
CA ILE A 17 -16.28 17.78 -35.71
C ILE A 17 -15.68 16.49 -36.23
N ALA A 18 -16.12 15.32 -35.70
CA ALA A 18 -15.72 14.01 -36.18
C ALA A 18 -16.87 13.01 -36.04
N THR A 19 -17.03 12.11 -37.00
CA THR A 19 -18.01 11.02 -36.97
C THR A 19 -17.52 9.86 -37.84
N GLY A 20 -17.82 8.60 -37.41
CA GLY A 20 -17.28 7.41 -38.05
C GLY A 20 -15.78 7.25 -37.74
N ASP A 21 -15.03 6.73 -38.72
CA ASP A 21 -13.57 6.56 -38.58
C ASP A 21 -12.86 7.87 -38.95
N PHE A 22 -11.94 8.30 -38.07
CA PHE A 22 -11.12 9.49 -38.29
C PHE A 22 -9.70 9.33 -37.74
N GLY A 23 -8.73 9.91 -38.45
CA GLY A 23 -7.33 9.92 -38.04
C GLY A 23 -7.06 10.94 -36.94
N VAL A 24 -6.14 10.62 -36.06
CA VAL A 24 -5.71 11.50 -34.95
C VAL A 24 -4.20 11.52 -34.87
N THR A 25 -3.65 12.71 -34.67
CA THR A 25 -2.23 12.95 -34.36
C THR A 25 -2.16 13.94 -33.19
N LEU A 26 -1.44 13.56 -32.12
CA LEU A 26 -1.27 14.36 -30.91
C LEU A 26 0.20 14.48 -30.57
N ASN A 27 0.60 15.66 -30.09
CA ASN A 27 1.89 15.88 -29.44
C ASN A 27 1.69 15.81 -27.93
N ALA A 28 2.16 14.74 -27.31
CA ALA A 28 1.96 14.44 -25.90
C ALA A 28 3.21 14.68 -25.07
N GLU A 29 3.03 15.26 -23.89
CA GLU A 29 4.09 15.48 -22.92
C GLU A 29 3.68 14.98 -21.54
N LEU A 30 4.61 14.19 -20.90
CA LEU A 30 4.52 13.83 -19.49
C LEU A 30 5.19 14.90 -18.62
N PRO A 31 4.61 15.28 -17.50
CA PRO A 31 5.22 16.25 -16.59
C PRO A 31 6.45 15.65 -15.88
N GLU A 32 7.34 16.53 -15.44
CA GLU A 32 8.38 16.16 -14.48
C GLU A 32 7.73 16.03 -13.09
N LEU A 33 8.19 15.05 -12.32
CA LEU A 33 7.71 14.82 -10.98
C LEU A 33 8.64 15.50 -9.96
N PRO A 34 8.16 16.47 -9.18
CA PRO A 34 8.94 17.00 -8.07
C PRO A 34 9.18 15.91 -7.03
N VAL A 35 10.41 15.84 -6.51
CA VAL A 35 10.80 14.88 -5.47
C VAL A 35 10.58 15.50 -4.09
N VAL A 36 9.97 14.70 -3.20
CA VAL A 36 9.78 15.02 -1.77
C VAL A 36 10.68 14.11 -0.97
N GLU A 37 11.60 14.69 -0.20
CA GLU A 37 12.49 13.95 0.70
C GLU A 37 11.79 13.69 2.04
N ASP A 38 12.05 12.53 2.64
CA ASP A 38 11.36 12.03 3.83
C ASP A 38 11.50 12.93 5.07
N SER A 39 12.63 13.62 5.21
CA SER A 39 12.91 14.50 6.36
C SER A 39 12.13 15.82 6.38
N GLU A 40 11.45 16.17 5.28
CA GLU A 40 10.76 17.46 5.11
C GLU A 40 9.29 17.34 4.68
N LEU A 41 8.69 16.18 4.90
CA LEU A 41 7.35 15.81 4.41
C LEU A 41 6.21 16.75 4.82
N GLN A 42 6.49 17.79 5.56
CA GLN A 42 5.44 18.73 6.00
C GLN A 42 5.35 20.03 5.22
N THR A 43 6.32 20.47 4.43
CA THR A 43 6.22 21.84 3.91
C THR A 43 6.73 22.18 2.51
N ARG A 44 7.63 21.44 1.85
CA ARG A 44 8.13 21.84 0.51
C ARG A 44 8.64 20.67 -0.33
N ALA A 45 8.17 20.60 -1.59
CA ALA A 45 8.90 19.86 -2.62
C ALA A 45 10.28 20.52 -2.80
N SER A 46 11.35 19.72 -2.67
CA SER A 46 12.69 20.22 -2.97
C SER A 46 12.80 20.42 -4.47
N SER A 47 12.98 21.66 -4.90
CA SER A 47 13.10 22.02 -6.32
C SER A 47 14.38 21.53 -6.99
N GLN A 48 15.22 20.78 -6.28
CA GLN A 48 16.57 20.44 -6.71
C GLN A 48 16.63 19.13 -7.51
N TYR A 49 15.65 18.23 -7.36
CA TYR A 49 15.61 16.96 -8.06
C TYR A 49 14.23 16.71 -8.65
N THR A 50 14.18 16.22 -9.88
CA THR A 50 12.94 15.78 -10.53
C THR A 50 13.12 14.39 -11.10
N VAL A 51 12.04 13.60 -11.03
CA VAL A 51 11.96 12.31 -11.71
C VAL A 51 11.25 12.49 -13.03
N ARG A 52 11.83 11.94 -14.11
CA ARG A 52 11.27 11.99 -15.46
C ARG A 52 10.79 10.61 -15.87
N ILE A 53 9.49 10.46 -15.96
CA ILE A 53 8.85 9.30 -16.57
C ILE A 53 8.81 9.52 -18.09
N LYS A 54 8.99 8.46 -18.85
CA LYS A 54 9.07 8.51 -20.31
C LYS A 54 8.04 7.58 -20.94
N TRP A 55 7.43 8.02 -22.01
CA TRP A 55 6.73 7.16 -22.94
C TRP A 55 7.69 6.12 -23.53
N ALA A 56 7.21 4.92 -23.74
CA ALA A 56 7.87 3.94 -24.59
C ALA A 56 7.22 3.97 -25.99
N LYS A 57 8.04 3.77 -27.02
CA LYS A 57 7.51 3.57 -28.38
C LYS A 57 6.55 2.37 -28.38
N GLY A 58 5.34 2.58 -28.89
CA GLY A 58 4.30 1.58 -28.90
C GLY A 58 3.30 1.67 -27.74
N ASP A 59 3.53 2.54 -26.75
CA ASP A 59 2.53 2.86 -25.74
C ASP A 59 1.22 3.29 -26.39
N ARG A 60 0.09 2.89 -25.82
CA ARG A 60 -1.24 3.12 -26.40
C ARG A 60 -2.12 3.93 -25.47
N LEU A 61 -2.85 4.90 -26.04
CA LEU A 61 -3.88 5.68 -25.34
C LEU A 61 -5.27 5.22 -25.73
N SER A 62 -6.16 5.12 -24.75
CA SER A 62 -7.61 5.14 -24.97
C SER A 62 -8.11 6.56 -25.00
N VAL A 63 -9.18 6.80 -25.79
CA VAL A 63 -9.82 8.11 -25.88
C VAL A 63 -11.26 8.00 -25.43
N ILE A 64 -11.66 8.80 -24.45
CA ILE A 64 -12.98 8.76 -23.83
C ILE A 64 -13.63 10.11 -24.03
N ASN A 65 -14.79 10.14 -24.67
CA ASN A 65 -15.65 11.31 -24.70
C ASN A 65 -16.43 11.37 -23.37
N LEU A 66 -15.98 12.20 -22.44
CA LEU A 66 -16.58 12.32 -21.10
C LEU A 66 -18.01 12.87 -21.19
N THR A 67 -18.28 13.81 -22.13
CA THR A 67 -19.58 14.42 -22.31
C THR A 67 -20.66 13.38 -22.66
N THR A 68 -20.34 12.46 -23.56
CA THR A 68 -21.27 11.37 -23.95
C THR A 68 -21.14 10.15 -23.06
N GLY A 69 -20.03 9.98 -22.34
CA GLY A 69 -19.73 8.79 -21.52
C GLY A 69 -19.27 7.62 -22.35
N LYS A 70 -18.67 7.82 -23.51
CA LYS A 70 -18.27 6.74 -24.42
C LYS A 70 -16.77 6.68 -24.62
N ILE A 71 -16.24 5.46 -24.68
CA ILE A 71 -14.89 5.19 -25.18
C ILE A 71 -14.98 5.19 -26.70
N LEU A 72 -14.16 6.02 -27.36
CA LEU A 72 -14.02 5.97 -28.81
C LEU A 72 -13.30 4.68 -29.22
N GLY A 73 -13.77 4.03 -30.29
CA GLY A 73 -13.12 2.82 -30.82
C GLY A 73 -11.72 3.10 -31.31
N GLY A 74 -10.87 2.09 -31.28
CA GLY A 74 -9.47 2.21 -31.66
C GLY A 74 -8.55 2.64 -30.52
N SER A 75 -7.35 3.08 -30.84
CA SER A 75 -6.36 3.61 -29.89
C SER A 75 -5.30 4.44 -30.62
N LEU A 76 -4.62 5.29 -29.87
CA LEU A 76 -3.49 6.07 -30.37
C LEU A 76 -2.19 5.44 -29.88
N THR A 77 -1.18 5.34 -30.75
CA THR A 77 0.10 4.68 -30.47
C THR A 77 1.24 5.67 -30.49
N ALA A 78 2.15 5.59 -29.51
CA ALA A 78 3.35 6.42 -29.41
C ALA A 78 4.35 6.08 -30.53
N ASN A 79 4.78 7.08 -31.26
CA ASN A 79 5.70 6.93 -32.39
C ASN A 79 7.17 6.81 -31.94
N SER A 80 7.50 7.34 -30.76
CA SER A 80 8.86 7.34 -30.21
C SER A 80 8.84 7.24 -28.68
N SER A 81 9.98 6.92 -28.08
CA SER A 81 10.18 6.98 -26.64
C SER A 81 10.66 8.37 -26.22
N GLY A 82 10.29 8.83 -25.02
CA GLY A 82 10.70 10.11 -24.46
C GLY A 82 9.66 10.71 -23.52
N THR A 83 10.00 11.83 -22.87
CA THR A 83 9.02 12.62 -22.09
C THR A 83 8.01 13.30 -23.00
N LYS A 84 8.41 13.56 -24.26
CA LYS A 84 7.57 14.08 -25.34
C LYS A 84 7.56 13.09 -26.48
N THR A 85 6.39 12.83 -27.03
CA THR A 85 6.21 11.96 -28.20
C THR A 85 4.97 12.37 -28.98
N THR A 86 4.89 11.92 -30.23
CA THR A 86 3.67 12.02 -31.02
C THR A 86 2.92 10.70 -30.94
N PHE A 87 1.64 10.77 -30.62
CA PHE A 87 0.72 9.66 -30.74
C PHE A 87 -0.07 9.78 -32.02
N SER A 88 -0.24 8.67 -32.74
CA SER A 88 -1.06 8.62 -33.92
C SER A 88 -1.91 7.35 -34.00
N GLY A 89 -3.03 7.43 -34.69
CA GLY A 89 -3.92 6.29 -34.89
C GLY A 89 -5.25 6.68 -35.52
N ALA A 90 -6.13 5.70 -35.68
CA ALA A 90 -7.48 5.90 -36.11
C ALA A 90 -8.41 5.65 -34.92
N LEU A 91 -9.39 6.53 -34.76
CA LEU A 91 -10.48 6.40 -33.79
C LEU A 91 -11.82 6.29 -34.54
N SER A 92 -12.80 5.65 -33.91
CA SER A 92 -14.17 5.61 -34.40
C SER A 92 -15.16 6.09 -33.34
N GLY A 93 -16.18 6.83 -33.79
CA GLY A 93 -17.21 7.36 -32.92
C GLY A 93 -17.66 8.76 -33.33
N THR A 94 -18.34 9.46 -32.44
CA THR A 94 -18.84 10.81 -32.68
C THR A 94 -18.30 11.78 -31.65
N VAL A 95 -17.79 12.92 -32.12
CA VAL A 95 -17.30 14.03 -31.30
C VAL A 95 -17.88 15.34 -31.81
N SER A 96 -18.39 16.14 -30.90
CA SER A 96 -18.93 17.47 -31.17
C SER A 96 -18.03 18.56 -30.59
N GLU A 97 -18.13 19.76 -31.14
CA GLU A 97 -17.40 20.92 -30.64
C GLU A 97 -17.79 21.23 -29.19
N GLY A 98 -16.80 21.34 -28.32
CA GLY A 98 -16.99 21.57 -26.89
C GLY A 98 -17.16 20.29 -26.06
N ASP A 99 -17.16 19.10 -26.68
CA ASP A 99 -17.09 17.85 -25.89
C ASP A 99 -15.79 17.82 -25.09
N LEU A 100 -15.84 17.24 -23.87
CA LEU A 100 -14.66 16.96 -23.08
C LEU A 100 -14.09 15.60 -23.46
N ILE A 101 -12.86 15.61 -23.93
CA ILE A 101 -12.14 14.42 -24.39
C ILE A 101 -11.03 14.10 -23.41
N ALA A 102 -11.03 12.88 -22.86
CA ALA A 102 -9.96 12.36 -22.04
C ALA A 102 -9.08 11.41 -22.85
N TYR A 103 -7.78 11.69 -22.87
CA TYR A 103 -6.75 10.77 -23.32
C TYR A 103 -6.21 10.06 -22.08
N PHE A 104 -6.27 8.74 -22.09
CA PHE A 104 -5.97 7.93 -20.91
C PHE A 104 -4.94 6.83 -21.20
N TYR A 105 -3.96 6.69 -20.31
CA TYR A 105 -2.97 5.63 -20.31
C TYR A 105 -3.01 4.88 -18.95
N PRO A 106 -2.96 3.53 -18.91
CA PRO A 106 -2.83 2.61 -20.04
C PRO A 106 -4.11 2.45 -20.83
N ALA A 107 -3.97 2.22 -22.13
CA ALA A 107 -5.12 2.00 -22.99
C ALA A 107 -5.85 0.71 -22.63
N GLN A 108 -7.16 0.79 -22.57
CA GLN A 108 -8.01 -0.39 -22.63
C GLN A 108 -8.25 -0.76 -24.09
N GLY A 109 -7.89 -1.99 -24.49
CA GLY A 109 -8.13 -2.48 -25.84
C GLY A 109 -9.62 -2.35 -26.18
N ASN A 110 -9.94 -1.56 -27.20
CA ASN A 110 -11.29 -1.35 -27.65
C ASN A 110 -11.31 -1.10 -29.16
N GLU A 111 -11.96 -1.97 -29.91
CA GLU A 111 -12.03 -1.87 -31.37
C GLU A 111 -13.25 -1.09 -31.83
N GLU A 112 -14.29 -1.00 -31.00
CA GLU A 112 -15.55 -0.35 -31.30
C GLU A 112 -15.93 0.66 -30.21
N GLU A 113 -16.68 1.70 -30.58
CA GLU A 113 -17.26 2.65 -29.63
C GLU A 113 -18.18 1.96 -28.64
N LYS A 114 -17.97 2.16 -27.34
CA LYS A 114 -18.80 1.60 -26.27
C LYS A 114 -18.94 2.53 -25.09
N ASP A 115 -19.97 2.30 -24.27
CA ASP A 115 -20.16 3.04 -23.02
C ASP A 115 -18.98 2.80 -22.06
N PHE A 116 -18.48 3.88 -21.47
CA PHE A 116 -17.52 3.81 -20.36
C PHE A 116 -18.32 3.55 -19.08
N THR A 117 -18.08 2.42 -18.44
CA THR A 117 -18.72 2.08 -17.15
C THR A 117 -17.77 2.30 -16.00
N SER A 118 -16.65 1.59 -15.99
CA SER A 118 -15.58 1.70 -15.03
C SER A 118 -14.30 1.11 -15.61
N MET A 119 -13.17 1.48 -15.02
CA MET A 119 -11.87 0.94 -15.36
C MET A 119 -11.15 0.59 -14.06
N HIS A 120 -10.80 -0.69 -13.90
CA HIS A 120 -9.99 -1.15 -12.78
C HIS A 120 -8.51 -1.09 -13.14
N ILE A 121 -7.71 -0.45 -12.28
CA ILE A 121 -6.25 -0.35 -12.40
C ILE A 121 -5.63 -1.13 -11.25
N ASP A 122 -5.02 -2.26 -11.56
CA ASP A 122 -4.29 -3.11 -10.62
C ASP A 122 -2.81 -2.76 -10.64
N MET A 123 -2.28 -2.43 -9.47
CA MET A 123 -0.88 -2.06 -9.23
C MET A 123 -0.17 -3.05 -8.31
N SER A 124 -0.83 -4.15 -7.94
CA SER A 124 -0.35 -5.12 -6.94
C SER A 124 0.98 -5.78 -7.31
N THR A 125 1.32 -5.84 -8.60
CA THR A 125 2.57 -6.40 -9.11
C THR A 125 3.28 -5.42 -10.03
N GLN A 126 4.56 -5.12 -9.73
CA GLN A 126 5.37 -4.17 -10.50
C GLN A 126 6.80 -4.69 -10.68
N GLY A 127 7.51 -4.19 -11.69
CA GLY A 127 8.88 -4.60 -11.93
C GLY A 127 9.92 -4.01 -10.96
N GLY A 128 9.60 -2.92 -10.27
CA GLY A 128 10.46 -2.35 -9.23
C GLY A 128 11.71 -1.62 -9.72
N THR A 129 11.88 -1.42 -11.03
CA THR A 129 12.98 -0.65 -11.63
C THR A 129 12.44 0.56 -12.40
N THR A 130 13.28 1.54 -12.67
CA THR A 130 12.87 2.77 -13.39
C THR A 130 12.23 2.52 -14.76
N GLY A 131 12.57 1.39 -15.43
CA GLY A 131 12.02 1.03 -16.74
C GLY A 131 10.76 0.17 -16.67
N THR A 132 10.36 -0.28 -15.48
CA THR A 132 9.26 -1.24 -15.29
C THR A 132 8.19 -0.75 -14.32
N VAL A 133 8.31 0.49 -13.85
CA VAL A 133 7.27 1.14 -13.03
C VAL A 133 6.08 1.47 -13.92
N PRO A 134 4.87 1.06 -13.56
CA PRO A 134 3.69 1.34 -14.35
C PRO A 134 3.39 2.84 -14.40
N ILE A 135 2.81 3.27 -15.51
CA ILE A 135 2.35 4.64 -15.72
C ILE A 135 0.82 4.63 -15.73
N CYS A 136 0.22 5.55 -15.02
CA CYS A 136 -1.19 5.88 -15.18
C CYS A 136 -1.32 7.38 -15.30
N ALA A 137 -1.71 7.86 -16.47
CA ALA A 137 -1.76 9.27 -16.78
C ALA A 137 -2.99 9.62 -17.61
N CYS A 138 -3.51 10.82 -17.40
CA CYS A 138 -4.69 11.31 -18.10
C CYS A 138 -4.51 12.76 -18.50
N SER A 139 -5.09 13.14 -19.63
CA SER A 139 -5.26 14.53 -20.06
C SER A 139 -6.70 14.75 -20.50
N ILE A 140 -7.30 15.85 -20.09
CA ILE A 140 -8.67 16.22 -20.49
C ILE A 140 -8.63 17.54 -21.24
N VAL A 141 -9.18 17.55 -22.44
CA VAL A 141 -9.22 18.72 -23.33
C VAL A 141 -10.63 18.97 -23.87
N ASN A 142 -10.91 20.22 -24.25
CA ASN A 142 -12.12 20.55 -25.00
C ASN A 142 -11.91 20.23 -26.47
N ALA A 143 -12.86 19.51 -27.07
CA ALA A 143 -12.85 19.21 -28.48
C ALA A 143 -13.07 20.49 -29.29
N SER A 144 -12.19 20.71 -30.28
CA SER A 144 -12.29 21.75 -31.28
C SER A 144 -11.95 21.15 -32.65
N SER A 145 -12.13 21.91 -33.71
CA SER A 145 -11.80 21.46 -35.08
C SER A 145 -10.35 21.00 -35.24
N ASP A 146 -9.45 21.50 -34.39
CA ASP A 146 -8.01 21.20 -34.45
C ASP A 146 -7.59 20.17 -33.37
N ALA A 147 -8.55 19.68 -32.54
CA ALA A 147 -8.27 18.83 -31.41
C ALA A 147 -7.67 17.47 -31.79
N PHE A 148 -7.73 17.06 -33.04
CA PHE A 148 -7.27 15.75 -33.52
C PHE A 148 -6.11 15.83 -34.53
N ASN A 149 -5.67 17.05 -34.89
CA ASN A 149 -4.57 17.26 -35.81
C ASN A 149 -3.46 18.03 -35.13
N ASP A 150 -2.38 17.34 -34.78
CA ASP A 150 -1.17 17.92 -34.17
C ASP A 150 -1.42 18.71 -32.88
N ALA A 151 -2.55 18.43 -32.19
CA ALA A 151 -2.86 19.07 -30.92
C ALA A 151 -1.79 18.75 -29.86
N TYR A 152 -1.45 19.77 -29.07
CA TYR A 152 -0.55 19.59 -27.93
C TYR A 152 -1.35 19.21 -26.68
N VAL A 153 -0.93 18.11 -26.03
CA VAL A 153 -1.64 17.54 -24.88
C VAL A 153 -0.66 17.32 -23.74
N SER A 154 -0.92 17.96 -22.61
CA SER A 154 -0.18 17.74 -21.35
C SER A 154 -0.93 16.75 -20.47
N PHE A 155 -0.21 15.74 -19.98
CA PHE A 155 -0.75 14.73 -19.10
C PHE A 155 -0.53 15.07 -17.62
N SER A 156 -1.39 14.53 -16.77
CA SER A 156 -1.19 14.48 -15.32
C SER A 156 -1.18 13.03 -14.86
N PHE A 157 -0.32 12.71 -13.91
CA PHE A 157 -0.29 11.37 -13.35
C PHE A 157 -1.44 11.15 -12.35
N ALA A 158 -2.05 9.98 -12.42
CA ALA A 158 -3.07 9.54 -11.46
C ALA A 158 -2.47 8.80 -10.25
N MET A 159 -1.14 8.87 -10.08
CA MET A 159 -0.40 8.19 -9.02
C MET A 159 0.81 9.00 -8.57
N SER A 160 1.38 8.59 -7.45
CA SER A 160 2.69 8.99 -6.94
C SER A 160 3.73 7.90 -7.25
N TYR A 161 5.00 8.25 -7.15
CA TYR A 161 6.11 7.33 -7.31
C TYR A 161 6.94 7.34 -6.03
N ILE A 162 7.33 6.16 -5.55
CA ILE A 162 8.17 6.01 -4.36
C ILE A 162 9.51 5.42 -4.80
N MET A 163 10.58 6.10 -4.45
CA MET A 163 11.95 5.60 -4.54
C MET A 163 12.34 5.10 -3.15
N ILE A 164 12.56 3.80 -3.00
CA ILE A 164 12.86 3.17 -1.71
C ILE A 164 14.33 2.79 -1.73
N GLY A 165 15.12 3.54 -0.99
CA GLY A 165 16.50 3.19 -0.69
C GLY A 165 16.52 2.08 0.35
N LEU A 166 17.16 0.96 0.02
CA LEU A 166 17.34 -0.17 0.92
C LEU A 166 18.75 -0.07 1.48
N SER A 167 18.88 0.28 2.76
CA SER A 167 20.15 0.33 3.46
C SER A 167 20.33 -0.92 4.33
N ASP A 168 21.59 -1.15 4.73
CA ASP A 168 21.96 -2.26 5.61
C ASP A 168 21.79 -3.66 5.01
N ILE A 169 21.67 -3.77 3.70
CA ILE A 169 21.68 -5.05 2.98
C ILE A 169 23.10 -5.29 2.45
N PRO A 170 23.69 -6.49 2.67
CA PRO A 170 24.98 -6.82 2.08
C PRO A 170 24.95 -6.63 0.56
N ALA A 171 26.02 -6.05 0.00
CA ALA A 171 26.08 -5.64 -1.41
C ALA A 171 25.88 -6.80 -2.41
N SER A 172 26.15 -8.04 -1.98
CA SER A 172 26.01 -9.27 -2.78
C SER A 172 24.67 -9.99 -2.59
N THR A 173 23.75 -9.46 -1.78
CA THR A 173 22.49 -10.12 -1.49
C THR A 173 21.53 -9.95 -2.67
N PRO A 174 21.10 -11.05 -3.34
CA PRO A 174 20.13 -10.98 -4.43
C PRO A 174 18.75 -10.65 -3.89
N ILE A 175 18.15 -9.59 -4.41
CA ILE A 175 16.77 -9.20 -4.07
C ILE A 175 15.83 -9.96 -5.01
N LYS A 176 14.98 -10.80 -4.46
CA LYS A 176 13.94 -11.53 -5.19
C LYS A 176 12.70 -10.68 -5.35
N SER A 177 12.20 -10.13 -4.26
CA SER A 177 11.06 -9.22 -4.26
C SER A 177 11.13 -8.22 -3.10
N VAL A 178 10.42 -7.11 -3.27
CA VAL A 178 10.15 -6.13 -2.21
C VAL A 178 8.65 -5.91 -2.18
N THR A 179 8.01 -6.21 -1.07
CA THR A 179 6.56 -6.02 -0.91
C THR A 179 6.30 -4.85 0.02
N LEU A 180 5.52 -3.88 -0.46
CA LEU A 180 4.95 -2.81 0.34
C LEU A 180 3.59 -3.28 0.84
N THR A 181 3.41 -3.33 2.15
CA THR A 181 2.13 -3.71 2.76
C THR A 181 1.31 -2.48 3.11
N ASN A 182 0.01 -2.65 3.26
CA ASN A 182 -0.90 -1.58 3.67
C ASN A 182 -0.78 -0.32 2.79
N VAL A 183 -0.80 -0.52 1.47
CA VAL A 183 -0.78 0.54 0.46
C VAL A 183 -2.01 0.45 -0.43
N THR A 184 -2.34 1.53 -1.12
CA THR A 184 -3.35 1.44 -2.18
C THR A 184 -2.77 0.61 -3.32
N GLU A 185 -3.24 -0.64 -3.47
CA GLU A 185 -2.74 -1.58 -4.49
C GLU A 185 -3.50 -1.50 -5.81
N SER A 186 -4.75 -1.01 -5.77
CA SER A 186 -5.59 -0.90 -6.95
C SER A 186 -6.63 0.20 -6.77
N PHE A 187 -7.23 0.62 -7.87
CA PHE A 187 -8.33 1.58 -7.85
C PHE A 187 -9.25 1.43 -9.05
N ASP A 188 -10.51 1.79 -8.85
CA ASP A 188 -11.49 1.92 -9.92
C ASP A 188 -11.65 3.37 -10.32
N LEU A 189 -11.74 3.60 -11.63
CA LEU A 189 -12.10 4.86 -12.23
C LEU A 189 -13.54 4.78 -12.73
N THR A 190 -14.36 5.75 -12.33
CA THR A 190 -15.72 5.92 -12.86
C THR A 190 -15.90 7.36 -13.32
N LEU A 191 -16.80 7.60 -14.27
CA LEU A 191 -17.12 8.99 -14.63
C LEU A 191 -17.78 9.69 -13.44
N ASN A 192 -17.31 10.89 -13.10
CA ASN A 192 -18.00 11.69 -12.10
C ASN A 192 -19.38 12.14 -12.62
N SER A 193 -20.27 12.50 -11.69
CA SER A 193 -21.65 12.87 -12.02
C SER A 193 -21.76 14.09 -12.95
N SER A 194 -20.78 14.99 -12.92
CA SER A 194 -20.70 16.16 -13.80
C SER A 194 -20.11 15.88 -15.18
N ARG A 195 -19.58 14.68 -15.40
CA ARG A 195 -18.90 14.25 -16.63
C ARG A 195 -17.71 15.15 -17.04
N THR A 196 -17.03 15.71 -16.05
CA THR A 196 -15.86 16.56 -16.25
C THR A 196 -14.55 15.87 -15.89
N GLY A 197 -14.60 14.63 -15.41
CA GLY A 197 -13.45 13.87 -14.95
C GLY A 197 -13.87 12.52 -14.39
N PHE A 198 -13.01 11.96 -13.55
CA PHE A 198 -13.19 10.65 -12.96
C PHE A 198 -13.25 10.72 -11.43
N ASP A 199 -14.09 9.90 -10.85
CA ASP A 199 -14.07 9.56 -9.43
C ASP A 199 -13.21 8.30 -9.24
N PHE A 200 -12.53 8.22 -8.08
CA PHE A 200 -11.62 7.15 -7.72
C PHE A 200 -12.16 6.38 -6.52
N THR A 201 -12.24 5.07 -6.64
CA THR A 201 -12.46 4.17 -5.50
C THR A 201 -11.19 3.35 -5.32
N THR A 202 -10.54 3.48 -4.16
CA THR A 202 -9.24 2.86 -3.87
C THR A 202 -9.40 1.61 -3.02
N TYR A 203 -8.53 0.62 -3.24
CA TYR A 203 -8.46 -0.62 -2.48
C TYR A 203 -7.09 -0.78 -1.86
N THR A 204 -7.06 -1.08 -0.57
CA THR A 204 -5.82 -1.27 0.21
C THR A 204 -5.41 -2.73 0.17
N GLY A 205 -4.12 -2.97 0.01
CA GLY A 205 -3.52 -4.30 -0.02
C GLY A 205 -2.00 -4.20 -0.10
N ASN A 206 -1.37 -5.04 -0.91
CA ASN A 206 0.07 -5.15 -1.00
C ASN A 206 0.57 -4.92 -2.43
N ILE A 207 1.65 -4.16 -2.58
CA ILE A 207 2.34 -4.01 -3.86
C ILE A 207 3.64 -4.80 -3.81
N THR A 208 3.80 -5.79 -4.68
CA THR A 208 5.02 -6.59 -4.81
C THR A 208 5.85 -6.13 -6.00
N LEU A 209 7.09 -5.75 -5.71
CA LEU A 209 8.09 -5.31 -6.68
C LEU A 209 9.02 -6.48 -6.97
N SER A 210 9.23 -6.78 -8.24
CA SER A 210 10.15 -7.84 -8.70
C SER A 210 11.26 -7.23 -9.56
N PRO A 211 12.34 -6.69 -8.96
CA PRO A 211 13.37 -5.94 -9.69
C PRO A 211 14.21 -6.78 -10.66
N GLY A 212 14.04 -8.10 -10.65
CA GLY A 212 14.71 -9.02 -11.56
C GLY A 212 16.16 -9.35 -11.19
N SER A 213 16.71 -10.37 -11.82
CA SER A 213 18.07 -10.87 -11.52
C SER A 213 19.21 -9.87 -11.84
N SER A 214 18.97 -8.89 -12.71
CA SER A 214 19.94 -7.83 -12.99
C SER A 214 20.15 -6.86 -11.83
N ALA A 215 19.17 -6.75 -10.93
CA ALA A 215 19.27 -5.98 -9.70
C ALA A 215 20.26 -6.60 -8.70
N SER A 216 20.50 -7.90 -8.81
CA SER A 216 21.35 -8.70 -7.94
C SER A 216 22.86 -8.45 -8.14
N ALA A 217 23.28 -8.19 -9.37
CA ALA A 217 24.71 -8.14 -9.74
C ALA A 217 25.41 -6.84 -9.29
N THR A 218 24.65 -5.79 -8.96
CA THR A 218 25.17 -4.44 -8.69
C THR A 218 24.87 -3.92 -7.29
N GLY A 219 24.27 -4.75 -6.41
CA GLY A 219 23.84 -4.31 -5.08
C GLY A 219 22.82 -3.18 -5.21
N VAL A 220 21.72 -3.41 -5.94
CA VAL A 220 20.65 -2.43 -6.08
C VAL A 220 20.14 -2.09 -4.71
N LYS A 221 20.39 -0.85 -4.33
CA LYS A 221 19.95 -0.29 -3.06
C LYS A 221 18.66 0.51 -3.18
N THR A 222 18.10 0.63 -4.39
CA THR A 222 16.90 1.42 -4.62
C THR A 222 15.92 0.66 -5.49
N VAL A 223 14.68 0.55 -5.03
CA VAL A 223 13.55 0.03 -5.81
C VAL A 223 12.51 1.13 -6.00
N TYR A 224 11.69 1.00 -7.03
CA TYR A 224 10.73 2.01 -7.44
C TYR A 224 9.33 1.42 -7.48
N ALA A 225 8.37 2.12 -6.90
CA ALA A 225 6.96 1.75 -6.91
C ALA A 225 6.09 2.91 -7.40
N ALA A 226 5.04 2.59 -8.14
CA ALA A 226 3.94 3.51 -8.40
C ALA A 226 2.81 3.20 -7.40
N VAL A 227 2.34 4.20 -6.69
CA VAL A 227 1.32 4.06 -5.64
C VAL A 227 0.29 5.17 -5.81
N PRO A 228 -1.00 4.88 -5.89
CA PRO A 228 -2.03 5.92 -5.88
C PRO A 228 -1.97 6.79 -4.63
N ALA A 229 -2.50 8.01 -4.71
CA ALA A 229 -2.55 8.92 -3.58
C ALA A 229 -3.18 8.25 -2.35
N SER A 230 -2.56 8.42 -1.20
CA SER A 230 -3.03 7.85 0.06
C SER A 230 -2.75 8.76 1.24
N ALA A 231 -3.48 8.59 2.35
CA ALA A 231 -3.18 9.25 3.61
C ALA A 231 -1.79 8.85 4.14
N SER A 232 -1.26 9.60 5.11
CA SER A 232 -0.10 9.13 5.88
C SER A 232 -0.51 7.90 6.69
N MET A 233 0.34 6.88 6.66
CA MET A 233 0.12 5.64 7.42
C MET A 233 1.45 4.92 7.65
N THR A 234 1.48 4.06 8.65
CA THR A 234 2.57 3.12 8.84
C THR A 234 2.43 2.00 7.81
N ARG A 235 3.52 1.66 7.19
CA ARG A 235 3.63 0.60 6.17
C ARG A 235 4.79 -0.29 6.52
N SER A 236 4.71 -1.55 6.13
CA SER A 236 5.85 -2.46 6.22
C SER A 236 6.46 -2.67 4.85
N VAL A 237 7.78 -2.77 4.81
CA VAL A 237 8.53 -3.25 3.66
C VAL A 237 9.01 -4.65 3.96
N VAL A 238 8.57 -5.60 3.17
CA VAL A 238 9.03 -6.99 3.23
C VAL A 238 10.00 -7.22 2.08
N LEU A 239 11.25 -7.49 2.42
CA LEU A 239 12.32 -7.79 1.46
C LEU A 239 12.53 -9.31 1.42
N GLU A 240 12.34 -9.92 0.27
CA GLU A 240 12.64 -11.33 0.03
C GLU A 240 13.94 -11.45 -0.77
N THR A 241 14.88 -12.23 -0.27
CA THR A 241 16.12 -12.60 -0.96
C THR A 241 16.03 -14.06 -1.43
N GLY A 242 17.08 -14.62 -1.97
CA GLY A 242 17.11 -16.04 -2.34
C GLY A 242 16.98 -16.98 -1.14
N THR A 243 17.36 -16.53 0.05
CA THR A 243 17.47 -17.34 1.27
C THR A 243 16.77 -16.72 2.48
N SER A 244 16.35 -15.47 2.40
CA SER A 244 15.97 -14.66 3.57
C SER A 244 14.78 -13.75 3.28
N VAL A 245 13.93 -13.53 4.31
CA VAL A 245 12.88 -12.52 4.30
C VAL A 245 13.14 -11.55 5.44
N PHE A 246 13.15 -10.27 5.15
CA PHE A 246 13.36 -9.20 6.12
C PHE A 246 12.15 -8.28 6.10
N THR A 247 11.73 -7.83 7.26
CA THR A 247 10.63 -6.87 7.38
C THR A 247 11.07 -5.68 8.20
N THR A 248 10.67 -4.51 7.77
CA THR A 248 10.84 -3.28 8.54
C THR A 248 9.67 -2.36 8.28
N ASP A 249 9.26 -1.62 9.28
CA ASP A 249 8.18 -0.66 9.20
C ASP A 249 8.72 0.74 8.91
N PHE A 250 7.95 1.50 8.15
CA PHE A 250 8.19 2.91 7.99
C PHE A 250 6.87 3.69 7.98
N THR A 251 6.88 4.86 8.58
CA THR A 251 5.76 5.78 8.49
C THR A 251 5.94 6.65 7.26
N SER A 252 5.02 6.56 6.32
CA SER A 252 5.02 7.45 5.17
C SER A 252 4.18 8.67 5.44
N ALA A 253 4.57 9.78 4.85
CA ALA A 253 3.66 10.91 4.74
C ALA A 253 2.52 10.61 3.77
N LYS A 254 1.59 11.56 3.72
CA LYS A 254 0.55 11.59 2.70
C LYS A 254 1.16 11.59 1.31
N LEU A 255 0.78 10.63 0.48
CA LEU A 255 1.17 10.55 -0.92
C LEU A 255 0.17 11.35 -1.77
N ASN A 256 0.67 12.20 -2.65
CA ASN A 256 -0.15 12.95 -3.59
C ASN A 256 0.21 12.55 -5.03
N ASN A 257 -0.78 12.42 -5.88
CA ASN A 257 -0.56 12.13 -7.30
C ASN A 257 0.32 13.20 -7.95
N GLY A 258 1.17 12.79 -8.88
CA GLY A 258 2.06 13.69 -9.60
C GLY A 258 3.33 14.09 -8.84
N TYR A 259 3.66 13.41 -7.75
CA TYR A 259 4.88 13.60 -6.98
C TYR A 259 5.70 12.32 -6.92
N ALA A 260 7.02 12.46 -6.80
CA ALA A 260 7.92 11.38 -6.43
C ALA A 260 8.37 11.57 -4.97
N TYR A 261 8.46 10.46 -4.25
CA TYR A 261 8.87 10.42 -2.85
C TYR A 261 10.15 9.61 -2.74
N ASN A 262 11.10 10.09 -1.96
CA ASN A 262 12.33 9.37 -1.65
C ASN A 262 12.31 8.98 -0.19
N THR A 263 12.41 7.70 0.10
CA THR A 263 12.46 7.16 1.44
C THR A 263 13.59 6.15 1.56
N ASN A 264 14.25 6.14 2.71
CA ASN A 264 15.27 5.15 3.03
C ASN A 264 14.73 4.23 4.11
N VAL A 265 14.78 2.96 3.83
CA VAL A 265 14.36 1.91 4.74
C VAL A 265 15.61 1.19 5.23
N SER A 266 15.78 1.16 6.54
CA SER A 266 16.91 0.56 7.26
C SER A 266 16.39 -0.43 8.30
N GLY A 267 17.29 -1.13 8.94
CA GLY A 267 16.92 -2.08 9.99
C GLY A 267 16.75 -3.50 9.50
N PHE A 268 17.16 -3.79 8.25
CA PHE A 268 17.19 -5.16 7.73
C PHE A 268 18.27 -6.05 8.36
N LEU A 269 19.03 -5.54 9.33
CA LEU A 269 20.29 -6.15 9.79
C LEU A 269 20.19 -7.07 10.99
N SER A 270 19.08 -7.23 11.66
CA SER A 270 19.03 -8.29 12.65
C SER A 270 18.50 -9.55 12.01
N ASP A 271 19.38 -10.35 11.41
CA ASP A 271 19.08 -11.75 11.08
C ASP A 271 18.60 -12.53 12.30
N ASP A 272 18.82 -12.01 13.49
CA ASP A 272 18.49 -12.67 14.74
C ASP A 272 17.18 -12.14 15.31
N LEU A 273 16.11 -12.91 15.22
CA LEU A 273 14.91 -12.66 15.99
C LEU A 273 15.21 -12.93 17.47
N SER A 274 15.18 -11.87 18.28
CA SER A 274 15.30 -12.03 19.73
C SER A 274 13.96 -12.38 20.33
N ILE A 275 13.74 -13.66 20.65
CA ILE A 275 12.56 -14.07 21.42
C ILE A 275 12.80 -13.74 22.90
N SER A 276 11.90 -12.94 23.46
CA SER A 276 12.05 -12.38 24.81
C SER A 276 11.81 -13.40 25.93
N ASP A 277 11.01 -14.45 25.66
CA ASP A 277 10.76 -15.54 26.60
C ASP A 277 11.73 -16.71 26.38
N GLU A 278 12.54 -17.04 27.38
CA GLU A 278 13.56 -18.08 27.26
C GLU A 278 12.98 -19.47 26.95
N HIS A 279 11.80 -19.81 27.45
CA HIS A 279 11.17 -21.11 27.14
C HIS A 279 10.71 -21.17 25.69
N MET A 280 10.15 -20.05 25.16
CA MET A 280 9.79 -19.97 23.74
C MET A 280 11.02 -19.91 22.86
N LYS A 281 12.07 -19.21 23.28
CA LYS A 281 13.33 -19.14 22.57
C LYS A 281 13.95 -20.53 22.39
N GLU A 282 14.07 -21.31 23.49
CA GLU A 282 14.58 -22.69 23.43
C GLU A 282 13.70 -23.58 22.51
N TYR A 283 12.38 -23.45 22.64
CA TYR A 283 11.44 -24.18 21.80
C TYR A 283 11.61 -23.84 20.32
N CYS A 284 11.68 -22.56 20.00
CA CYS A 284 11.83 -22.11 18.61
C CYS A 284 13.20 -22.48 18.04
N LEU A 285 14.29 -22.34 18.80
CA LEU A 285 15.62 -22.80 18.38
C LEU A 285 15.62 -24.32 18.10
N GLN A 286 14.99 -25.11 18.94
CA GLN A 286 14.91 -26.56 18.76
C GLN A 286 14.19 -26.97 17.47
N HIS A 287 13.18 -26.19 17.05
CA HIS A 287 12.29 -26.61 15.97
C HIS A 287 12.45 -25.82 14.68
N PHE A 288 12.97 -24.60 14.72
CA PHE A 288 12.97 -23.67 13.59
C PHE A 288 14.37 -23.15 13.23
N ASP A 289 15.40 -23.35 14.07
CA ASP A 289 16.80 -23.09 13.72
C ASP A 289 17.27 -24.20 12.74
N LYS A 290 17.09 -23.91 11.44
CA LYS A 290 17.35 -24.90 10.37
C LYS A 290 18.83 -25.04 10.02
N ASP A 291 19.61 -23.97 10.20
CA ASP A 291 21.04 -23.98 9.90
C ASP A 291 21.91 -24.38 11.10
N GLY A 292 21.30 -24.51 12.30
CA GLY A 292 21.95 -24.99 13.53
C GLY A 292 22.95 -23.99 14.10
N ASN A 293 22.80 -22.70 13.80
CA ASN A 293 23.71 -21.65 14.25
C ASN A 293 23.44 -21.18 15.69
N GLY A 294 22.38 -21.67 16.33
CA GLY A 294 21.94 -21.32 17.69
C GLY A 294 21.24 -19.98 17.79
N LYS A 295 20.76 -19.45 16.68
CA LYS A 295 20.02 -18.20 16.56
C LYS A 295 18.79 -18.46 15.69
N LEU A 296 17.76 -17.64 15.83
CA LEU A 296 16.61 -17.65 14.92
C LEU A 296 16.74 -16.44 14.00
N SER A 297 16.84 -16.69 12.72
CA SER A 297 16.72 -15.62 11.75
C SER A 297 15.25 -15.33 11.45
N MET A 298 14.95 -14.11 11.05
CA MET A 298 13.62 -13.73 10.55
C MET A 298 13.16 -14.62 9.39
N VAL A 299 14.10 -15.17 8.63
CA VAL A 299 13.90 -16.11 7.51
C VAL A 299 13.32 -17.41 7.95
N GLU A 300 13.92 -17.95 9.02
CA GLU A 300 13.52 -19.26 9.53
C GLU A 300 12.11 -19.18 10.08
N VAL A 301 11.80 -18.12 10.87
CA VAL A 301 10.47 -17.95 11.43
C VAL A 301 9.43 -17.55 10.39
N ALA A 302 9.76 -16.67 9.43
CA ALA A 302 8.86 -16.29 8.35
C ALA A 302 8.48 -17.46 7.42
N GLY A 303 9.36 -18.45 7.31
CA GLY A 303 9.12 -19.67 6.53
C GLY A 303 8.34 -20.78 7.26
N VAL A 304 7.97 -20.57 8.52
CA VAL A 304 7.19 -21.55 9.31
C VAL A 304 5.72 -21.48 8.90
N THR A 305 5.20 -22.58 8.36
CA THR A 305 3.79 -22.70 7.95
C THR A 305 2.92 -23.33 9.03
N GLU A 306 3.51 -24.15 9.90
CA GLU A 306 2.85 -24.84 11.00
C GLU A 306 3.82 -25.09 12.16
N PHE A 307 3.31 -25.14 13.36
CA PHE A 307 4.05 -25.57 14.53
C PHE A 307 4.09 -27.10 14.59
N PRO A 308 5.13 -27.70 15.22
CA PRO A 308 5.19 -29.14 15.43
C PRO A 308 3.92 -29.67 16.12
N ASP A 309 3.64 -30.96 15.90
CA ASP A 309 2.52 -31.64 16.57
C ASP A 309 2.56 -31.40 18.08
N GLN A 310 1.55 -30.72 18.60
CA GLN A 310 1.48 -30.27 20.00
C GLN A 310 1.25 -31.42 21.01
N THR A 311 0.94 -32.62 20.53
CA THR A 311 0.86 -33.82 21.39
C THR A 311 2.25 -34.38 21.69
N THR A 312 3.16 -34.24 20.71
CA THR A 312 4.53 -34.73 20.80
C THR A 312 5.48 -33.63 21.29
N TYR A 313 5.29 -32.40 20.81
CA TYR A 313 6.11 -31.23 21.12
C TYR A 313 5.23 -30.07 21.59
N PRO A 314 4.69 -30.15 22.79
CA PRO A 314 3.80 -29.12 23.32
C PRO A 314 4.55 -27.81 23.58
N ILE A 315 3.88 -26.69 23.39
CA ILE A 315 4.38 -25.39 23.83
C ILE A 315 4.77 -25.51 25.33
N PRO A 316 5.95 -25.00 25.74
CA PRO A 316 6.43 -25.12 27.13
C PRO A 316 5.43 -24.55 28.15
N SER A 317 5.25 -25.24 29.28
CA SER A 317 4.32 -24.80 30.33
C SER A 317 4.77 -23.53 31.04
N GLY A 318 6.07 -23.22 31.00
CA GLY A 318 6.68 -22.04 31.61
C GLY A 318 6.61 -20.77 30.78
N VAL A 319 6.10 -20.84 29.54
CA VAL A 319 6.01 -19.68 28.65
C VAL A 319 5.19 -18.54 29.28
N ARG A 320 5.74 -17.31 29.22
CA ARG A 320 5.10 -16.11 29.74
C ARG A 320 4.71 -15.13 28.64
N ARG A 321 5.46 -15.10 27.56
CA ARG A 321 5.24 -14.17 26.43
C ARG A 321 5.56 -14.86 25.12
N PHE A 322 4.82 -14.50 24.10
CA PHE A 322 5.16 -14.81 22.73
C PHE A 322 4.64 -13.72 21.78
N ASP A 323 5.08 -12.50 22.03
CA ASP A 323 4.70 -11.36 21.20
C ASP A 323 5.36 -11.47 19.82
N GLU A 324 6.52 -12.12 19.73
CA GLU A 324 7.27 -12.40 18.50
C GLU A 324 6.57 -13.39 17.55
N LEU A 325 5.45 -14.01 17.96
CA LEU A 325 4.65 -14.84 17.06
C LEU A 325 4.17 -14.04 15.82
N GLU A 326 4.04 -12.72 15.95
CA GLU A 326 3.66 -11.86 14.83
C GLU A 326 4.58 -11.96 13.61
N TYR A 327 5.85 -12.36 13.79
CA TYR A 327 6.84 -12.50 12.72
C TYR A 327 6.76 -13.84 11.96
N PHE A 328 5.85 -14.72 12.33
CA PHE A 328 5.62 -15.99 11.66
C PHE A 328 4.67 -15.82 10.47
N TYR A 329 5.11 -15.08 9.44
CA TYR A 329 4.26 -14.57 8.35
C TYR A 329 3.62 -15.65 7.45
N SER A 330 4.19 -16.87 7.40
CA SER A 330 3.63 -17.98 6.62
C SER A 330 2.75 -18.91 7.44
N LEU A 331 2.57 -18.62 8.73
CA LEU A 331 1.77 -19.46 9.62
C LEU A 331 0.29 -19.38 9.20
N THR A 332 -0.33 -20.55 8.98
CA THR A 332 -1.74 -20.66 8.62
C THR A 332 -2.62 -21.02 9.81
N ASP A 333 -2.09 -21.84 10.72
CA ASP A 333 -2.78 -22.36 11.86
C ASP A 333 -2.02 -22.08 13.16
N LEU A 334 -2.71 -21.61 14.17
CA LEU A 334 -2.11 -21.28 15.45
C LEU A 334 -1.88 -22.52 16.31
N PRO A 335 -0.72 -22.62 17.01
CA PRO A 335 -0.51 -23.68 18.01
C PRO A 335 -1.40 -23.44 19.24
N SER A 336 -1.78 -24.50 19.95
CA SER A 336 -2.58 -24.37 21.17
C SER A 336 -1.76 -23.89 22.36
N PHE A 337 -2.23 -22.84 23.01
CA PHE A 337 -1.72 -22.35 24.30
C PHE A 337 -2.61 -22.77 25.49
N SER A 338 -3.56 -23.69 25.29
CA SER A 338 -4.44 -24.14 26.33
C SER A 338 -3.66 -24.59 27.59
N ASN A 339 -4.15 -24.15 28.75
CA ASN A 339 -3.56 -24.42 30.06
C ASN A 339 -2.11 -23.91 30.28
N ARG A 340 -1.65 -22.91 29.50
CA ARG A 340 -0.39 -22.22 29.75
C ARG A 340 -0.62 -21.15 30.83
N LYS A 341 -0.59 -21.62 32.11
CA LYS A 341 -0.98 -20.82 33.30
C LYS A 341 -0.07 -19.64 33.57
N HIS A 342 1.10 -19.59 32.95
CA HIS A 342 2.07 -18.49 33.08
C HIS A 342 2.03 -17.50 31.91
N LEU A 343 1.29 -17.80 30.85
CA LEU A 343 1.19 -16.92 29.66
C LEU A 343 0.53 -15.60 30.06
N GLN A 344 1.21 -14.50 29.79
CA GLN A 344 0.81 -13.13 30.10
C GLN A 344 0.45 -12.35 28.83
N SER A 345 1.26 -12.47 27.77
CA SER A 345 1.04 -11.77 26.50
C SER A 345 1.34 -12.63 25.29
N ILE A 346 0.63 -12.35 24.21
CA ILE A 346 0.86 -12.95 22.89
C ILE A 346 0.35 -12.01 21.81
N THR A 347 1.05 -11.98 20.65
CA THR A 347 0.60 -11.26 19.48
C THR A 347 0.24 -12.21 18.36
N ILE A 348 -1.00 -12.11 17.86
CA ILE A 348 -1.52 -12.94 16.77
C ILE A 348 -1.16 -12.30 15.42
N PRO A 349 -0.52 -13.06 14.50
CA PRO A 349 -0.10 -12.56 13.20
C PRO A 349 -1.25 -12.07 12.32
N GLN A 350 -0.96 -11.11 11.46
CA GLN A 350 -1.95 -10.42 10.61
C GLN A 350 -2.72 -11.36 9.66
N GLN A 351 -2.08 -12.41 9.16
CA GLN A 351 -2.67 -13.34 8.18
C GLN A 351 -3.62 -14.37 8.79
N ILE A 352 -3.74 -14.44 10.11
CA ILE A 352 -4.58 -15.43 10.78
C ILE A 352 -6.06 -15.12 10.57
N THR A 353 -6.79 -16.09 10.05
CA THR A 353 -8.23 -15.97 9.74
C THR A 353 -9.12 -16.70 10.73
N GLN A 354 -8.53 -17.53 11.62
CA GLN A 354 -9.27 -18.29 12.63
C GLN A 354 -8.47 -18.41 13.93
N ILE A 355 -9.13 -18.18 15.06
CA ILE A 355 -8.62 -18.51 16.39
C ILE A 355 -9.22 -19.88 16.77
N PRO A 356 -8.41 -20.92 17.02
CA PRO A 356 -8.90 -22.26 17.32
C PRO A 356 -9.73 -22.33 18.60
N ASP A 357 -10.56 -23.38 18.71
CA ASP A 357 -11.27 -23.70 19.94
C ASP A 357 -10.28 -23.85 21.11
N GLU A 358 -10.65 -23.34 22.27
CA GLU A 358 -9.90 -23.47 23.51
C GLU A 358 -8.44 -22.96 23.44
N MET A 359 -8.08 -22.13 22.47
CA MET A 359 -6.71 -21.71 22.27
C MET A 359 -6.04 -21.18 23.55
N PHE A 360 -6.74 -20.36 24.31
CA PHE A 360 -6.27 -19.78 25.59
C PHE A 360 -7.06 -20.33 26.83
N TYR A 361 -7.74 -21.44 26.67
CA TYR A 361 -8.48 -22.04 27.79
C TYR A 361 -7.55 -22.28 28.97
N GLY A 362 -7.93 -21.82 30.16
CA GLY A 362 -7.14 -22.02 31.39
C GLY A 362 -5.82 -21.24 31.47
N CYS A 363 -5.57 -20.28 30.60
CA CYS A 363 -4.44 -19.35 30.70
C CYS A 363 -4.74 -18.26 31.75
N THR A 364 -4.69 -18.61 33.00
CA THR A 364 -5.20 -17.80 34.14
C THR A 364 -4.45 -16.46 34.33
N THR A 365 -3.25 -16.30 33.82
CA THR A 365 -2.44 -15.07 33.92
C THR A 365 -2.40 -14.24 32.64
N LEU A 366 -3.16 -14.62 31.60
CA LEU A 366 -3.19 -13.89 30.34
C LEU A 366 -3.85 -12.52 30.55
N ILE A 367 -3.08 -11.47 30.29
CA ILE A 367 -3.50 -10.07 30.48
C ILE A 367 -3.56 -9.28 29.17
N LYS A 368 -2.87 -9.75 28.13
CA LYS A 368 -2.82 -9.05 26.84
C LYS A 368 -2.82 -10.02 25.65
N VAL A 369 -3.71 -9.83 24.72
CA VAL A 369 -3.66 -10.44 23.39
C VAL A 369 -3.70 -9.32 22.37
N THR A 370 -2.64 -9.18 21.58
CA THR A 370 -2.59 -8.25 20.47
C THR A 370 -3.01 -9.00 19.21
N LEU A 371 -3.97 -8.46 18.49
CA LEU A 371 -4.52 -9.03 17.26
C LEU A 371 -4.11 -8.14 16.10
N ARG A 372 -3.24 -8.61 15.21
CA ARG A 372 -2.80 -7.87 14.01
C ARG A 372 -3.77 -7.95 12.81
N PRO A 373 -4.68 -8.96 12.72
CA PRO A 373 -5.64 -8.99 11.62
C PRO A 373 -6.55 -7.76 11.61
N VAL A 374 -6.66 -7.08 10.46
CA VAL A 374 -7.59 -5.97 10.26
C VAL A 374 -9.02 -6.47 10.09
N ILE A 375 -9.17 -7.67 9.52
CA ILE A 375 -10.47 -8.37 9.46
C ILE A 375 -10.52 -9.33 10.65
N PRO A 376 -11.54 -9.22 11.54
CA PRO A 376 -11.65 -10.10 12.70
C PRO A 376 -11.62 -11.57 12.29
N PRO A 377 -10.67 -12.38 12.79
CA PRO A 377 -10.66 -13.82 12.53
C PRO A 377 -11.88 -14.50 13.16
N VAL A 378 -12.30 -15.61 12.59
CA VAL A 378 -13.36 -16.45 13.19
C VAL A 378 -12.89 -16.87 14.58
N LEU A 379 -13.69 -16.58 15.60
CA LEU A 379 -13.37 -16.95 16.97
C LEU A 379 -13.92 -18.34 17.30
N GLY A 380 -13.05 -19.23 17.72
CA GLY A 380 -13.43 -20.56 18.19
C GLY A 380 -14.20 -20.56 19.50
N SER A 381 -14.64 -21.73 19.93
CA SER A 381 -15.39 -21.92 21.18
C SER A 381 -14.45 -21.90 22.38
N ASN A 382 -14.89 -21.35 23.51
CA ASN A 382 -14.20 -21.40 24.80
C ASN A 382 -12.79 -20.80 24.84
N VAL A 383 -12.47 -19.92 23.91
CA VAL A 383 -11.09 -19.41 23.70
C VAL A 383 -10.54 -18.77 24.97
N PHE A 384 -11.31 -17.95 25.67
CA PHE A 384 -10.87 -17.19 26.84
C PHE A 384 -11.49 -17.65 28.15
N ILE A 385 -11.91 -18.92 28.26
CA ILE A 385 -12.43 -19.44 29.53
C ILE A 385 -11.31 -19.63 30.54
N GLY A 386 -11.54 -19.18 31.77
CA GLY A 386 -10.59 -19.30 32.88
C GLY A 386 -9.71 -18.07 33.09
N GLN A 387 -9.97 -16.99 32.38
CA GLN A 387 -9.26 -15.74 32.58
C GLN A 387 -9.69 -15.04 33.88
N THR A 388 -8.77 -14.25 34.48
CA THR A 388 -8.99 -13.61 35.78
C THR A 388 -9.63 -12.22 35.71
N GLY A 389 -10.12 -11.80 34.54
CA GLY A 389 -10.79 -10.52 34.32
C GLY A 389 -9.88 -9.34 34.08
N MET A 390 -8.56 -9.55 33.95
CA MET A 390 -7.59 -8.50 33.61
C MET A 390 -7.18 -8.51 32.14
N LEU A 391 -7.83 -9.33 31.31
CA LEU A 391 -7.49 -9.46 29.89
C LEU A 391 -7.80 -8.16 29.12
N THR A 392 -6.86 -7.74 28.28
CA THR A 392 -7.01 -6.68 27.27
C THR A 392 -6.81 -7.29 25.89
N LEU A 393 -7.69 -6.95 24.97
CA LEU A 393 -7.59 -7.29 23.55
C LEU A 393 -7.20 -6.04 22.78
N VAL A 394 -6.00 -5.99 22.25
CA VAL A 394 -5.49 -4.87 21.47
C VAL A 394 -5.69 -5.19 20.00
N VAL A 395 -6.29 -4.27 19.26
CA VAL A 395 -6.59 -4.42 17.82
C VAL A 395 -6.12 -3.19 17.06
N PRO A 396 -5.89 -3.29 15.72
CA PRO A 396 -5.61 -2.13 14.90
C PRO A 396 -6.71 -1.07 15.06
N ASP A 397 -6.33 0.19 15.10
CA ASP A 397 -7.25 1.31 15.36
C ASP A 397 -8.43 1.31 14.37
N GLU A 398 -8.15 1.05 13.09
CA GLU A 398 -9.14 1.00 12.03
C GLU A 398 -10.08 -0.21 12.10
N ALA A 399 -9.73 -1.27 12.85
CA ALA A 399 -10.51 -2.50 12.94
C ALA A 399 -11.36 -2.60 14.21
N LEU A 400 -11.24 -1.66 15.13
CA LEU A 400 -11.89 -1.73 16.45
C LEU A 400 -13.41 -1.95 16.39
N ASP A 401 -14.09 -1.21 15.53
CA ASP A 401 -15.55 -1.31 15.39
C ASP A 401 -15.96 -2.64 14.74
N ASP A 402 -15.16 -3.15 13.81
CA ASP A 402 -15.37 -4.44 13.16
C ASP A 402 -15.24 -5.59 14.17
N TYR A 403 -14.23 -5.57 15.05
CA TYR A 403 -14.09 -6.55 16.13
C TYR A 403 -15.25 -6.49 17.12
N ARG A 404 -15.71 -5.31 17.50
CA ARG A 404 -16.86 -5.14 18.40
C ARG A 404 -18.17 -5.64 17.79
N ALA A 405 -18.29 -5.63 16.47
CA ALA A 405 -19.47 -6.09 15.74
C ALA A 405 -19.42 -7.59 15.38
N ALA A 406 -18.22 -8.17 15.27
CA ALA A 406 -18.02 -9.52 14.77
C ALA A 406 -18.61 -10.59 15.71
N GLU A 407 -19.13 -11.66 15.11
CA GLU A 407 -19.69 -12.80 15.84
C GLU A 407 -18.65 -13.46 16.73
N GLY A 408 -19.02 -13.76 17.98
CA GLY A 408 -18.12 -14.29 19.00
C GLY A 408 -17.29 -13.19 19.68
N TRP A 409 -16.70 -12.28 18.93
CA TRP A 409 -15.88 -11.19 19.47
C TRP A 409 -16.69 -10.15 20.23
N ARG A 410 -17.89 -9.84 19.80
CA ARG A 410 -18.80 -8.87 20.47
C ARG A 410 -19.06 -9.19 21.93
N ASP A 411 -18.92 -10.45 22.34
CA ASP A 411 -19.12 -10.87 23.74
C ASP A 411 -17.97 -10.37 24.64
N TYR A 412 -16.87 -9.94 24.04
CA TYR A 412 -15.66 -9.40 24.68
C TYR A 412 -15.48 -7.90 24.45
N PHE A 413 -16.51 -7.19 23.98
CA PHE A 413 -16.39 -5.79 23.51
C PHE A 413 -15.74 -4.85 24.54
N SER A 414 -15.93 -5.11 25.87
CA SER A 414 -15.38 -4.29 26.94
C SER A 414 -13.88 -4.49 27.18
N LEU A 415 -13.29 -5.51 26.55
CA LEU A 415 -11.86 -5.84 26.67
C LEU A 415 -11.02 -5.22 25.55
N PHE A 416 -11.66 -4.68 24.49
CA PHE A 416 -10.96 -4.11 23.35
C PHE A 416 -10.38 -2.74 23.65
N LYS A 417 -9.13 -2.56 23.21
CA LYS A 417 -8.42 -1.26 23.12
C LYS A 417 -7.81 -1.08 21.74
N GLU A 418 -7.69 0.14 21.34
CA GLU A 418 -6.92 0.55 20.17
C GLU A 418 -5.43 0.38 20.42
N GLU A 419 -4.66 0.07 19.40
CA GLU A 419 -3.22 -0.10 19.51
C GLU A 419 -2.54 1.23 19.90
N SER A 420 -2.99 2.36 19.37
CA SER A 420 -2.50 3.71 19.71
C SER A 420 -2.66 4.07 21.18
N THR A 421 -3.64 3.47 21.87
CA THR A 421 -3.89 3.72 23.30
C THR A 421 -3.14 2.77 24.22
N ASP A 422 -2.65 1.64 23.71
CA ASP A 422 -1.90 0.66 24.49
C ASP A 422 -0.46 1.11 24.82
N GLY A 423 0.09 2.02 23.98
CA GLY A 423 1.42 2.61 24.19
C GLY A 423 1.53 3.66 25.31
N ASP A 424 0.40 4.10 25.87
CA ASP A 424 0.37 5.17 26.88
C ASP A 424 0.38 4.67 28.35
N THR A 425 0.82 3.44 28.59
CA THR A 425 1.08 2.92 29.95
C THR A 425 2.56 2.92 30.35
N SER A 426 3.38 3.75 29.70
CA SER A 426 4.64 4.17 30.30
C SER A 426 4.31 5.17 31.42
N VAL A 427 4.46 4.76 32.65
CA VAL A 427 4.52 5.67 33.80
C VAL A 427 5.64 6.66 33.50
N ASP A 428 5.31 7.86 33.12
CA ASP A 428 6.25 9.00 33.11
C ASP A 428 6.71 9.21 34.55
N ILE A 429 7.88 8.70 34.84
CA ILE A 429 8.64 9.18 35.99
C ILE A 429 9.20 10.50 35.50
N GLU A 430 8.47 11.58 35.80
CA GLU A 430 9.03 12.92 35.75
C GLU A 430 10.22 12.96 36.71
N ILE A 431 11.41 12.85 36.14
CA ILE A 431 12.61 13.29 36.82
C ILE A 431 12.64 14.81 36.56
N GLU A 432 12.16 15.57 37.54
CA GLU A 432 12.42 17.00 37.59
C GLU A 432 13.95 17.21 37.81
N ASP A 433 14.65 17.41 36.73
CA ASP A 433 15.97 18.01 36.78
C ASP A 433 15.83 19.55 36.94
N GLU A 434 15.78 20.00 38.18
CA GLU A 434 16.11 21.35 38.55
C GLU A 434 17.64 21.56 38.30
N ASP A 435 18.01 21.97 37.08
CA ASP A 435 19.16 22.89 36.87
C ASP A 435 19.39 23.19 35.37
N SER A 436 18.78 24.24 34.88
CA SER A 436 19.38 25.16 33.89
C SER A 436 18.44 26.29 33.47
N MET A 437 18.06 27.09 34.45
CA MET A 437 17.80 28.50 34.16
C MET A 437 19.11 29.25 34.42
N LYS A 438 19.82 29.58 33.36
CA LYS A 438 20.66 30.80 33.25
C LYS A 438 21.28 30.91 31.85
N GLY A 439 20.76 31.91 31.14
CA GLY A 439 21.53 33.00 30.52
C GLY A 439 22.19 32.54 29.22
N GLU A 440 21.99 33.16 28.11
CA GLU A 440 22.34 34.55 27.78
C GLU A 440 21.77 34.91 26.40
N ASP A 441 21.30 36.14 26.34
CA ASP A 441 21.05 36.87 25.11
C ASP A 441 22.30 36.95 24.23
N ALA A 442 22.16 36.71 22.94
CA ALA A 442 23.09 37.29 21.96
C ALA A 442 22.33 37.67 20.70
N ASP A 443 22.04 38.96 20.60
CA ASP A 443 21.83 39.67 19.34
C ASP A 443 22.90 39.32 18.31
N ILE A 444 22.50 39.00 17.08
CA ILE A 444 23.28 39.34 15.90
C ILE A 444 22.34 39.80 14.79
N ASN A 445 22.46 41.10 14.49
CA ASN A 445 22.08 41.73 13.24
C ASN A 445 22.95 41.21 12.08
N LEU A 446 22.33 40.93 10.95
CA LEU A 446 22.52 41.37 9.54
C LEU A 446 21.92 40.34 8.63
#